data_4758429d1a2a2acc807e8a4d050873ff
#
_entry.id   4758429d1a2a2acc807e8a4d050873ff
#
_cell.length_a   1.000
_cell.length_b   1.000
_cell.length_c   1.000
_cell.angle_alpha   90.00
_cell.angle_beta   90.00
_cell.angle_gamma   90.00
#
_symmetry.space_group_name_H-M   'P 1'
#
loop_
_entity.id
_entity.type
_entity.pdbx_description
1 polymer ?
#
loop_
_entity_poly.entity_id
_entity_poly.type
_entity_poly.pdbx_seq_one_letter_code
_entity_poly.pdbx_strand_id
1 'polypeptide(L)'
;MRKKEDKYDFRALGLAIKEARKKQGLTREQVGAMIEIDPRYLTNIENKGQHPSLQVLYDLVSLLNVSVDEFFLPASSQVKSTKRRQLENKIDNFTDADLVIMES
;
A
#
# COMPACT_ATOMS: atom_id res chain seq x y z
N MET A 1 -23.45 13.96 -10.00
CA MET A 1 -22.40 14.35 -9.06
C MET A 1 -22.33 13.37 -7.90
N ARG A 2 -21.12 13.04 -7.47
CA ARG A 2 -20.93 12.08 -6.39
C ARG A 2 -21.36 12.67 -5.05
N LYS A 3 -22.04 11.87 -4.26
CA LYS A 3 -22.39 12.27 -2.90
C LYS A 3 -21.16 12.18 -2.00
N LYS A 4 -21.19 12.94 -0.89
CA LYS A 4 -20.07 12.97 0.02
C LYS A 4 -19.74 11.58 0.57
N GLU A 5 -20.77 10.81 0.91
CA GLU A 5 -20.56 9.47 1.47
C GLU A 5 -20.06 8.46 0.46
N ASP A 6 -20.08 8.81 -0.84
CA ASP A 6 -19.54 7.93 -1.87
C ASP A 6 -18.04 8.11 -2.09
N LYS A 7 -17.43 9.08 -1.44
CA LYS A 7 -16.00 9.32 -1.57
C LYS A 7 -15.24 8.31 -0.73
N TYR A 8 -14.08 7.91 -1.22
CA TYR A 8 -13.25 6.96 -0.49
C TYR A 8 -12.74 7.59 0.81
N ASP A 9 -12.73 6.79 1.87
CA ASP A 9 -12.24 7.21 3.18
C ASP A 9 -10.78 6.75 3.31
N PHE A 10 -9.86 7.70 3.34
CA PHE A 10 -8.43 7.41 3.35
C PHE A 10 -7.85 7.16 4.74
N ARG A 11 -8.68 7.13 5.78
CA ARG A 11 -8.15 6.96 7.14
C ARG A 11 -7.52 5.59 7.36
N ALA A 12 -8.09 4.54 6.79
CA ALA A 12 -7.52 3.20 6.91
C ALA A 12 -6.16 3.12 6.24
N LEU A 13 -6.02 3.72 5.05
CA LEU A 13 -4.74 3.77 4.35
C LEU A 13 -3.71 4.53 5.17
N GLY A 14 -4.10 5.68 5.74
CA GLY A 14 -3.20 6.47 6.57
C GLY A 14 -2.72 5.71 7.78
N LEU A 15 -3.62 4.96 8.41
CA LEU A 15 -3.22 4.13 9.56
C LEU A 15 -2.25 3.04 9.15
N ALA A 16 -2.47 2.41 8.02
CA ALA A 16 -1.57 1.38 7.53
C ALA A 16 -0.18 1.94 7.25
N ILE A 17 -0.12 3.15 6.69
CA ILE A 17 1.14 3.84 6.45
C ILE A 17 1.85 4.11 7.78
N LYS A 18 1.12 4.60 8.76
CA LYS A 18 1.67 4.89 10.09
C LYS A 18 2.25 3.63 10.73
N GLU A 19 1.50 2.55 10.68
CA GLU A 19 1.95 1.30 11.31
C GLU A 19 3.16 0.71 10.59
N ALA A 20 3.18 0.76 9.26
CA ALA A 20 4.33 0.29 8.50
C ALA A 20 5.57 1.12 8.81
N ARG A 21 5.41 2.44 8.93
CA ARG A 21 6.51 3.32 9.28
C ARG A 21 7.07 2.96 10.65
N LYS A 22 6.20 2.82 11.64
CA LYS A 22 6.61 2.50 13.00
C LYS A 22 7.26 1.12 13.10
N LYS A 23 6.74 0.17 12.36
CA LYS A 23 7.29 -1.18 12.34
C LYS A 23 8.71 -1.18 11.82
N GLN A 24 9.03 -0.28 10.90
CA GLN A 24 10.38 -0.18 10.36
C GLN A 24 11.27 0.76 11.18
N GLY A 25 10.75 1.31 12.26
CA GLY A 25 11.54 2.17 13.14
C GLY A 25 11.84 3.54 12.57
N LEU A 26 11.03 4.03 11.65
CA LEU A 26 11.27 5.32 11.01
C LEU A 26 10.41 6.41 11.63
N THR A 27 11.01 7.60 11.81
CA THR A 27 10.26 8.77 12.24
C THR A 27 9.64 9.46 11.03
N ARG A 28 8.67 10.34 11.29
CA ARG A 28 8.07 11.13 10.21
C ARG A 28 9.11 12.04 9.58
N GLU A 29 10.04 12.55 10.38
CA GLU A 29 11.12 13.39 9.86
C GLU A 29 12.02 12.60 8.91
N GLN A 30 12.33 11.37 9.27
CA GLN A 30 13.15 10.52 8.40
C GLN A 30 12.45 10.21 7.08
N VAL A 31 11.19 9.83 7.14
CA VAL A 31 10.43 9.55 5.92
C VAL A 31 10.28 10.81 5.09
N GLY A 32 9.98 11.93 5.75
CA GLY A 32 9.86 13.21 5.05
C GLY A 32 11.13 13.59 4.30
N ALA A 33 12.28 13.34 4.92
CA ALA A 33 13.55 13.60 4.25
C ALA A 33 13.79 12.67 3.07
N MET A 34 13.38 11.42 3.19
CA MET A 34 13.59 10.43 2.14
C MET A 34 12.77 10.70 0.88
N ILE A 35 11.54 11.19 1.05
CA ILE A 35 10.67 11.44 -0.10
C ILE A 35 10.34 12.92 -0.26
N GLU A 36 11.03 13.76 0.47
CA GLU A 36 10.97 15.22 0.30
C GLU A 36 9.59 15.80 0.54
N ILE A 37 8.98 15.42 1.66
CA ILE A 37 7.71 16.01 2.08
C ILE A 37 7.86 16.55 3.50
N ASP A 38 7.01 17.53 3.83
CA ASP A 38 6.95 18.07 5.18
C ASP A 38 6.41 17.00 6.14
N PRO A 39 7.04 16.77 7.29
CA PRO A 39 6.52 15.80 8.26
C PRO A 39 5.08 16.08 8.68
N ARG A 40 4.63 17.34 8.65
CA ARG A 40 3.23 17.66 8.97
C ARG A 40 2.27 17.13 7.94
N TYR A 41 2.69 17.09 6.67
CA TYR A 41 1.88 16.49 5.61
C TYR A 41 1.68 15.00 5.93
N LEU A 42 2.76 14.33 6.31
CA LEU A 42 2.67 12.92 6.67
C LEU A 42 1.79 12.70 7.90
N THR A 43 1.90 13.59 8.89
CA THR A 43 1.03 13.53 10.07
C THR A 43 -0.44 13.58 9.67
N ASN A 44 -0.78 14.46 8.74
CA ASN A 44 -2.17 14.60 8.30
C ASN A 44 -2.63 13.37 7.53
N ILE A 45 -1.75 12.77 6.72
CA ILE A 45 -2.07 11.54 6.03
C ILE A 45 -2.36 10.42 7.04
N GLU A 46 -1.49 10.29 8.03
CA GLU A 46 -1.57 9.18 8.98
C GLU A 46 -2.71 9.34 9.98
N ASN A 47 -2.95 10.54 10.45
CA ASN A 47 -3.87 10.73 11.57
C ASN A 47 -5.21 11.34 11.19
N LYS A 48 -5.28 12.03 10.06
CA LYS A 48 -6.50 12.77 9.69
C LYS A 48 -7.14 12.26 8.40
N GLY A 49 -6.56 11.26 7.78
CA GLY A 49 -7.12 10.73 6.55
C GLY A 49 -6.97 11.64 5.35
N GLN A 50 -6.05 12.59 5.41
CA GLN A 50 -5.78 13.42 4.24
C GLN A 50 -5.18 12.55 3.15
N HIS A 51 -5.75 12.61 1.94
CA HIS A 51 -5.20 11.80 0.87
C HIS A 51 -3.93 12.43 0.32
N PRO A 52 -2.92 11.63 0.07
CA PRO A 52 -1.69 12.15 -0.52
C PRO A 52 -1.85 12.38 -2.02
N SER A 53 -0.95 13.18 -2.60
CA SER A 53 -0.84 13.23 -4.03
C SER A 53 -0.44 11.84 -4.55
N LEU A 54 -0.65 11.62 -5.83
CA LEU A 54 -0.33 10.30 -6.41
C LEU A 54 1.16 9.98 -6.29
N GLN A 55 2.02 10.97 -6.51
CA GLN A 55 3.46 10.76 -6.37
C GLN A 55 3.84 10.41 -4.93
N VAL A 56 3.28 11.12 -3.96
CA VAL A 56 3.59 10.86 -2.56
C VAL A 56 3.05 9.49 -2.15
N LEU A 57 1.88 9.12 -2.63
CA LEU A 57 1.34 7.79 -2.36
C LEU A 57 2.28 6.71 -2.89
N TYR A 58 2.72 6.87 -4.13
CA TYR A 58 3.66 5.91 -4.72
C TYR A 58 4.93 5.80 -3.89
N ASP A 59 5.48 6.95 -3.49
CA ASP A 59 6.70 6.95 -2.70
C ASP A 59 6.51 6.28 -1.34
N LEU A 60 5.40 6.56 -0.68
CA LEU A 60 5.13 6.00 0.64
C LEU A 60 4.93 4.49 0.58
N VAL A 61 4.11 4.01 -0.36
CA VAL A 61 3.85 2.58 -0.42
C VAL A 61 5.07 1.80 -0.88
N SER A 62 5.90 2.40 -1.72
CA SER A 62 7.13 1.77 -2.17
C SER A 62 8.16 1.72 -1.06
N LEU A 63 8.35 2.83 -0.35
CA LEU A 63 9.33 2.92 0.74
C LEU A 63 8.94 2.01 1.89
N LEU A 64 7.67 2.01 2.27
CA LEU A 64 7.19 1.30 3.45
C LEU A 64 6.62 -0.07 3.15
N ASN A 65 6.59 -0.43 1.87
CA ASN A 65 6.10 -1.74 1.41
C ASN A 65 4.66 -2.00 1.84
N VAL A 66 3.79 -1.02 1.59
CA VAL A 66 2.37 -1.12 1.90
C VAL A 66 1.61 -1.55 0.65
N SER A 67 0.79 -2.58 0.78
CA SER A 67 -0.07 -3.01 -0.32
C SER A 67 -1.30 -2.11 -0.38
N VAL A 68 -1.66 -1.65 -1.58
CA VAL A 68 -2.81 -0.77 -1.75
C VAL A 68 -4.06 -1.51 -2.21
N ASP A 69 -3.92 -2.76 -2.60
CA ASP A 69 -5.05 -3.51 -3.16
C ASP A 69 -6.23 -3.57 -2.20
N GLU A 70 -5.96 -3.84 -0.93
CA GLU A 70 -7.01 -4.00 0.06
C GLU A 70 -7.74 -2.70 0.35
N PHE A 71 -7.18 -1.57 -0.06
CA PHE A 71 -7.79 -0.27 0.20
C PHE A 71 -8.56 0.28 -0.99
N PHE A 72 -8.23 -0.14 -2.20
CA PHE A 72 -8.78 0.47 -3.40
C PHE A 72 -9.66 -0.46 -4.23
N LEU A 73 -9.64 -1.75 -3.96
CA LEU A 73 -10.47 -2.68 -4.70
C LEU A 73 -11.71 -3.07 -3.89
N PRO A 74 -12.88 -3.25 -4.54
CA PRO A 74 -14.06 -3.76 -3.82
C PRO A 74 -13.75 -5.13 -3.23
N ALA A 75 -14.42 -5.48 -2.14
CA ALA A 75 -14.18 -6.73 -1.44
C ALA A 75 -14.24 -7.94 -2.36
N SER A 76 -15.23 -7.98 -3.27
CA SER A 76 -15.37 -9.10 -4.19
C SER A 76 -14.18 -9.18 -5.14
N SER A 77 -13.72 -8.03 -5.63
CA SER A 77 -12.55 -8.00 -6.51
C SER A 77 -11.29 -8.39 -5.79
N GLN A 78 -11.14 -7.97 -4.55
CA GLN A 78 -9.98 -8.33 -3.73
C GLN A 78 -9.90 -9.83 -3.52
N VAL A 79 -11.03 -10.47 -3.25
CA VAL A 79 -11.06 -11.92 -3.06
C VAL A 79 -10.59 -12.64 -4.33
N LYS A 80 -11.12 -12.22 -5.48
CA LYS A 80 -10.72 -12.83 -6.75
C LYS A 80 -9.24 -12.61 -7.03
N SER A 81 -8.77 -11.41 -6.80
CA SER A 81 -7.37 -11.08 -7.06
C SER A 81 -6.45 -11.92 -6.18
N THR A 82 -6.80 -12.08 -4.91
CA THR A 82 -6.01 -12.85 -3.99
C THR A 82 -5.92 -14.31 -4.42
N LYS A 83 -7.05 -14.91 -4.81
CA LYS A 83 -7.05 -16.27 -5.26
C LYS A 83 -6.20 -16.44 -6.52
N ARG A 84 -6.30 -15.50 -7.44
CA ARG A 84 -5.52 -15.57 -8.67
C ARG A 84 -4.03 -15.49 -8.38
N ARG A 85 -3.63 -14.60 -7.50
CA ARG A 85 -2.21 -14.47 -7.17
C ARG A 85 -1.67 -15.72 -6.47
N GLN A 86 -2.47 -16.31 -5.60
CA GLN A 86 -2.05 -17.54 -4.93
C GLN A 86 -1.86 -18.69 -5.92
N LEU A 87 -2.75 -18.77 -6.89
CA LEU A 87 -2.65 -19.81 -7.90
C LEU A 87 -1.42 -19.61 -8.77
N GLU A 88 -1.18 -18.37 -9.19
CA GLU A 88 -0.01 -18.06 -10.00
C GLU A 88 1.28 -18.34 -9.26
N ASN A 89 1.34 -18.02 -7.98
CA ASN A 89 2.52 -18.30 -7.19
C ASN A 89 2.81 -19.78 -7.07
N LYS A 90 1.78 -20.59 -6.95
CA LYS A 90 1.97 -22.04 -6.89
C LYS A 90 2.53 -22.57 -8.21
N ILE A 91 2.03 -22.07 -9.31
CA ILE A 91 2.54 -22.46 -10.62
C ILE A 91 4.00 -22.07 -10.78
N ASP A 92 4.34 -20.87 -10.38
CA ASP A 92 5.71 -20.41 -10.46
C ASP A 92 6.65 -21.26 -9.63
N ASN A 93 6.21 -21.65 -8.45
CA ASN A 93 7.03 -22.50 -7.60
C ASN A 93 7.29 -23.85 -8.22
N PHE A 94 6.34 -24.37 -8.95
CA PHE A 94 6.52 -25.65 -9.64
C PHE A 94 7.47 -25.53 -10.81
N THR A 95 7.41 -24.42 -11.54
CA THR A 95 8.23 -24.27 -12.73
C THR A 95 9.57 -23.70 -12.43
N ASP A 96 9.68 -22.99 -11.35
CA ASP A 96 10.88 -22.26 -11.03
C ASP A 96 11.95 -23.13 -10.48
N ALA A 97 11.55 -23.97 -9.82
CA ALA A 97 12.48 -24.89 -9.35
C ALA A 97 12.40 -25.88 -10.36
N ASP A 98 11.71 -25.52 -10.81
CA ASP A 98 11.31 -25.99 -11.69
C ASP A 98 10.88 -25.01 -12.52
N LEU A 99 10.97 -24.56 -12.45
CA LEU A 99 10.78 -23.46 -13.09
C LEU A 99 11.23 -22.77 -12.96
N VAL A 100 11.63 -23.31 -12.82
CA VAL A 100 11.62 -22.51 -12.66
C VAL A 100 11.75 -22.48 -12.47
N ILE A 101 12.08 -22.97 -12.67
CA ILE A 101 11.87 -22.44 -12.70
C ILE A 101 11.68 -22.15 -12.58
N MET A 102 11.98 -22.45 -12.87
CA MET A 102 11.60 -21.77 -12.89
C MET A 102 11.69 -21.25 -12.48
N GLU A 103 12.12 -21.17 -12.79
CA GLU A 103 12.14 -20.64 -12.53
C GLU A 103 12.32 -20.46 -12.05
N SER A 104 12.62 -20.91 -12.20
CA SER A 104 12.72 -20.63 -11.90
C SER A 104 12.88 -20.57 -11.70
#